data_9adc7eba7b493b486bad5b07adf19b47
#
_entry.id   9adc7eba7b493b486bad5b07adf19b47
#
_cell.length_a   1.000
_cell.length_b   1.000
_cell.length_c   1.000
_cell.angle_alpha   90.00
_cell.angle_beta   90.00
_cell.angle_gamma   90.00
#
_symmetry.space_group_name_H-M   'P 1'
#
loop_
_entity.id
_entity.type
_entity.pdbx_description
1 polymer ?
#
loop_
_entity_poly.entity_id
_entity_poly.type
_entity_poly.pdbx_seq_one_letter_code
_entity_poly.pdbx_strand_id
1 'polypeptide(L)'
;MEFFKAISCWSSPRPGEEEEFERHYRDVHVPLAAAIPGTVSLTLTRTDEGLEDDPPSYYRVAETVFESREALAAAMRTPQWEALRADAAVMHERFGVTLANGLGTPVPVELTVEG
;
A
#
# COMPACT_ATOMS: atom_id res chain seq x y z
N MET A 1 -14.33 8.64 -16.59
CA MET A 1 -13.99 7.46 -15.75
C MET A 1 -13.55 7.94 -14.39
N GLU A 2 -14.15 7.39 -13.36
CA GLU A 2 -13.81 7.78 -11.99
C GLU A 2 -13.00 6.69 -11.32
N PHE A 3 -11.71 6.90 -11.22
CA PHE A 3 -10.81 5.96 -10.53
C PHE A 3 -11.12 5.86 -9.04
N PHE A 4 -10.79 4.72 -8.48
CA PHE A 4 -10.89 4.49 -7.04
C PHE A 4 -9.56 3.97 -6.53
N LYS A 5 -9.16 4.40 -5.34
CA LYS A 5 -7.81 4.20 -4.85
C LYS A 5 -7.80 3.55 -3.47
N ALA A 6 -6.93 2.58 -3.28
CA ALA A 6 -6.62 2.01 -1.98
C ALA A 6 -5.27 2.53 -1.53
N ILE A 7 -5.20 3.02 -0.29
CA ILE A 7 -3.97 3.50 0.33
C ILE A 7 -3.70 2.60 1.53
N SER A 8 -2.52 1.99 1.55
CA SER A 8 -2.12 1.07 2.61
C SER A 8 -0.83 1.56 3.25
N CYS A 9 -0.87 1.80 4.55
CA CYS A 9 0.25 2.39 5.30
C CYS A 9 0.75 1.42 6.35
N TRP A 10 2.00 0.98 6.21
CA TRP A 10 2.66 0.04 7.12
C TRP A 10 3.46 0.81 8.16
N SER A 11 3.35 0.38 9.42
CA SER A 11 4.24 0.86 10.47
C SER A 11 5.63 0.25 10.30
N SER A 12 6.61 0.78 11.05
CA SER A 12 7.97 0.23 11.04
C SER A 12 8.01 -1.18 11.62
N PRO A 13 8.85 -2.07 11.08
CA PRO A 13 9.09 -3.37 11.70
C PRO A 13 9.85 -3.17 13.03
N ARG A 14 9.94 -4.25 13.82
CA ARG A 14 10.70 -4.20 15.07
C ARG A 14 12.16 -3.81 14.77
N PRO A 15 12.79 -3.05 15.69
CA PRO A 15 14.20 -2.66 15.49
C PRO A 15 15.09 -3.87 15.20
N GLY A 16 15.92 -3.75 14.19
CA GLY A 16 16.82 -4.83 13.76
C GLY A 16 16.22 -5.79 12.75
N GLU A 17 14.93 -5.69 12.45
CA GLU A 17 14.27 -6.59 11.50
C GLU A 17 13.98 -5.94 10.15
N GLU A 18 14.48 -4.73 9.91
CA GLU A 18 14.18 -3.97 8.70
C GLU A 18 14.63 -4.71 7.43
N GLU A 19 15.82 -5.30 7.45
CA GLU A 19 16.35 -6.01 6.29
C GLU A 19 15.50 -7.21 5.91
N GLU A 20 15.10 -8.00 6.91
CA GLU A 20 14.25 -9.16 6.66
C GLU A 20 12.85 -8.75 6.21
N PHE A 21 12.32 -7.67 6.80
CA PHE A 21 11.04 -7.11 6.37
C PHE A 21 11.11 -6.70 4.91
N GLU A 22 12.15 -5.97 4.49
CA GLU A 22 12.28 -5.50 3.11
C GLU A 22 12.41 -6.66 2.13
N ARG A 23 13.08 -7.72 2.52
CA ARG A 23 13.21 -8.92 1.68
C ARG A 23 11.85 -9.59 1.50
N HIS A 24 11.11 -9.81 2.58
CA HIS A 24 9.79 -10.41 2.51
C HIS A 24 8.82 -9.53 1.72
N TYR A 25 8.84 -8.23 1.97
CA TYR A 25 7.99 -7.27 1.30
C TYR A 25 8.22 -7.31 -0.21
N ARG A 26 9.46 -7.24 -0.64
CA ARG A 26 9.83 -7.26 -2.06
C ARG A 26 9.55 -8.61 -2.72
N ASP A 27 9.91 -9.70 -2.06
CA ASP A 27 9.91 -11.03 -2.69
C ASP A 27 8.59 -11.77 -2.55
N VAL A 28 7.78 -11.45 -1.56
CA VAL A 28 6.52 -12.16 -1.29
C VAL A 28 5.31 -11.22 -1.40
N HIS A 29 5.29 -10.16 -0.62
CA HIS A 29 4.10 -9.31 -0.51
C HIS A 29 3.80 -8.52 -1.78
N VAL A 30 4.81 -7.85 -2.33
CA VAL A 30 4.63 -7.02 -3.54
C VAL A 30 4.14 -7.84 -4.74
N PRO A 31 4.70 -9.05 -5.01
CA PRO A 31 4.16 -9.89 -6.09
C PRO A 31 2.69 -10.26 -5.88
N LEU A 32 2.27 -10.50 -4.64
CA LEU A 32 0.86 -10.77 -4.34
C LEU A 32 -0.01 -9.55 -4.63
N ALA A 33 0.46 -8.36 -4.25
CA ALA A 33 -0.26 -7.11 -4.52
C ALA A 33 -0.34 -6.84 -6.03
N ALA A 34 0.74 -7.10 -6.75
CA ALA A 34 0.80 -6.90 -8.20
C ALA A 34 -0.10 -7.87 -8.98
N ALA A 35 -0.53 -8.96 -8.36
CA ALA A 35 -1.39 -9.96 -9.00
C ALA A 35 -2.89 -9.68 -8.83
N ILE A 36 -3.27 -8.63 -8.14
CA ILE A 36 -4.68 -8.30 -7.89
C ILE A 36 -5.36 -7.91 -9.22
N PRO A 37 -6.43 -8.63 -9.62
CA PRO A 37 -7.13 -8.31 -10.87
C PRO A 37 -7.75 -6.91 -10.85
N GLY A 38 -7.74 -6.25 -11.99
CA GLY A 38 -8.36 -4.94 -12.15
C GLY A 38 -7.51 -3.77 -11.68
N THR A 39 -6.29 -4.01 -11.23
CA THR A 39 -5.37 -2.96 -10.84
C THR A 39 -4.88 -2.19 -12.07
N VAL A 40 -5.02 -0.87 -12.03
CA VAL A 40 -4.54 0.02 -13.09
C VAL A 40 -3.08 0.41 -12.84
N SER A 41 -2.75 0.72 -11.58
CA SER A 41 -1.39 1.07 -11.18
C SER A 41 -1.15 0.72 -9.72
N LEU A 42 0.10 0.51 -9.39
CA LEU A 42 0.55 0.26 -8.01
C LEU A 42 1.82 1.07 -7.80
N THR A 43 1.79 1.95 -6.80
CA THR A 43 2.93 2.78 -6.44
C THR A 43 3.33 2.47 -5.01
N LEU A 44 4.61 2.18 -4.82
CA LEU A 44 5.17 1.87 -3.51
C LEU A 44 6.11 2.99 -3.10
N THR A 45 5.98 3.42 -1.86
CA THR A 45 6.87 4.43 -1.30
C THR A 45 7.48 3.89 0.00
N ARG A 46 8.80 4.02 0.12
CA ARG A 46 9.47 3.85 1.40
C ARG A 46 9.79 5.25 1.90
N THR A 47 9.33 5.57 3.11
CA THR A 47 9.58 6.88 3.67
C THR A 47 10.99 6.96 4.24
N ASP A 48 11.62 8.12 4.09
CA ASP A 48 12.96 8.37 4.59
C ASP A 48 12.95 9.30 5.79
N GLU A 49 12.04 10.27 5.78
CA GLU A 49 11.99 11.30 6.82
C GLU A 49 10.58 11.87 6.95
N GLY A 50 10.31 12.52 8.07
CA GLY A 50 9.07 13.26 8.27
C GLY A 50 9.26 14.74 7.97
N LEU A 51 8.34 15.56 8.44
CA LEU A 51 8.44 17.01 8.33
C LEU A 51 9.02 17.59 9.62
N GLU A 52 9.79 18.68 9.48
CA GLU A 52 10.25 19.48 10.63
C GLU A 52 10.98 18.64 11.70
N ASP A 53 11.88 17.76 11.23
CA ASP A 53 12.68 16.86 12.07
C ASP A 53 11.89 15.77 12.79
N ASP A 54 10.61 15.63 12.50
CA ASP A 54 9.83 14.51 13.02
C ASP A 54 10.15 13.23 12.26
N PRO A 55 10.07 12.06 12.89
CA PRO A 55 10.18 10.81 12.16
C PRO A 55 8.97 10.62 11.25
N PRO A 56 9.10 9.85 10.16
CA PRO A 56 7.94 9.58 9.31
C PRO A 56 6.87 8.80 10.08
N SER A 57 5.60 9.14 9.82
CA SER A 57 4.46 8.49 10.49
C SER A 57 4.23 7.06 10.03
N TYR A 58 4.64 6.75 8.80
CA TYR A 58 4.52 5.42 8.21
C TYR A 58 5.85 5.00 7.63
N TYR A 59 6.09 3.69 7.57
CA TYR A 59 7.32 3.14 7.03
C TYR A 59 7.23 2.84 5.54
N ARG A 60 6.15 2.17 5.13
CA ARG A 60 5.87 1.86 3.72
C ARG A 60 4.45 2.29 3.38
N VAL A 61 4.27 2.83 2.19
CA VAL A 61 2.96 3.22 1.69
C VAL A 61 2.77 2.59 0.32
N ALA A 62 1.65 1.90 0.12
CA ALA A 62 1.25 1.35 -1.16
C ALA A 62 -0.01 2.05 -1.62
N GLU A 63 -0.01 2.50 -2.87
CA GLU A 63 -1.16 3.14 -3.49
C GLU A 63 -1.57 2.35 -4.71
N THR A 64 -2.77 1.78 -4.67
CA THR A 64 -3.30 0.95 -5.74
C THR A 64 -4.51 1.64 -6.36
N VAL A 65 -4.47 1.84 -7.67
CA VAL A 65 -5.56 2.50 -8.40
C VAL A 65 -6.36 1.46 -9.17
N PHE A 66 -7.68 1.54 -9.06
CA PHE A 66 -8.64 0.72 -9.80
C PHE A 66 -9.47 1.62 -10.70
N GLU A 67 -10.03 1.06 -11.77
CA GLU A 67 -10.86 1.82 -12.71
C GLU A 67 -12.13 2.40 -12.07
N SER A 68 -12.63 1.74 -11.01
CA SER A 68 -13.86 2.14 -10.35
C SER A 68 -13.94 1.50 -8.96
N ARG A 69 -14.88 1.99 -8.16
CA ARG A 69 -15.22 1.36 -6.88
C ARG A 69 -15.66 -0.08 -7.08
N GLU A 70 -16.41 -0.34 -8.13
CA GLU A 70 -16.91 -1.68 -8.46
C GLU A 70 -15.79 -2.63 -8.83
N ALA A 71 -14.77 -2.13 -9.51
CA ALA A 71 -13.59 -2.92 -9.87
C ALA A 71 -12.84 -3.37 -8.61
N LEU A 72 -12.68 -2.48 -7.63
CA LEU A 72 -12.07 -2.85 -6.35
C LEU A 72 -12.95 -3.84 -5.60
N ALA A 73 -14.25 -3.62 -5.55
CA ALA A 73 -15.17 -4.55 -4.89
C ALA A 73 -15.09 -5.94 -5.50
N ALA A 74 -14.98 -6.03 -6.82
CA ALA A 74 -14.80 -7.31 -7.51
C ALA A 74 -13.46 -7.95 -7.15
N ALA A 75 -12.39 -7.15 -7.12
CA ALA A 75 -11.05 -7.63 -6.75
C ALA A 75 -11.04 -8.23 -5.34
N MET A 76 -11.75 -7.64 -4.40
CA MET A 76 -11.83 -8.11 -3.02
C MET A 76 -12.52 -9.46 -2.86
N ARG A 77 -13.14 -9.98 -3.93
CA ARG A 77 -13.79 -11.29 -3.92
C ARG A 77 -12.96 -12.37 -4.61
N THR A 78 -11.70 -12.09 -4.90
CA THR A 78 -10.82 -13.01 -5.63
C THR A 78 -9.90 -13.77 -4.69
N PRO A 79 -9.41 -14.97 -5.10
CA PRO A 79 -8.39 -15.68 -4.34
C PRO A 79 -7.09 -14.88 -4.19
N GLN A 80 -6.76 -14.05 -5.18
CA GLN A 80 -5.57 -13.21 -5.11
C GLN A 80 -5.65 -12.19 -3.96
N TRP A 81 -6.82 -11.60 -3.76
CA TRP A 81 -7.04 -10.70 -2.64
C TRP A 81 -6.90 -11.42 -1.31
N GLU A 82 -7.49 -12.61 -1.22
CA GLU A 82 -7.40 -13.43 -0.01
C GLU A 82 -5.95 -13.77 0.32
N ALA A 83 -5.16 -14.13 -0.69
CA ALA A 83 -3.74 -14.42 -0.52
C ALA A 83 -2.96 -13.18 -0.03
N LEU A 84 -3.26 -12.02 -0.58
CA LEU A 84 -2.65 -10.75 -0.16
C LEU A 84 -2.96 -10.46 1.30
N ARG A 85 -4.21 -10.61 1.71
CA ARG A 85 -4.63 -10.37 3.09
C ARG A 85 -4.02 -11.39 4.06
N ALA A 86 -3.88 -12.62 3.63
CA ALA A 86 -3.24 -13.66 4.44
C ALA A 86 -1.77 -13.31 4.69
N ASP A 87 -1.05 -12.82 3.68
CA ASP A 87 0.34 -12.43 3.86
C ASP A 87 0.47 -11.20 4.75
N ALA A 88 -0.46 -10.26 4.68
CA ALA A 88 -0.47 -9.12 5.60
C ALA A 88 -0.54 -9.58 7.06
N ALA A 89 -1.34 -10.60 7.35
CA ALA A 89 -1.43 -11.17 8.70
C ALA A 89 -0.11 -11.84 9.12
N VAL A 90 0.54 -12.54 8.19
CA VAL A 90 1.87 -13.14 8.44
C VAL A 90 2.89 -12.06 8.78
N MET A 91 2.90 -10.96 8.04
CA MET A 91 3.82 -9.85 8.27
C MET A 91 3.59 -9.19 9.62
N HIS A 92 2.33 -9.00 10.00
CA HIS A 92 1.98 -8.45 11.31
C HIS A 92 2.58 -9.31 12.43
N GLU A 93 2.38 -10.61 12.36
CA GLU A 93 2.88 -11.51 13.38
C GLU A 93 4.40 -11.62 13.39
N ARG A 94 5.00 -11.74 12.21
CA ARG A 94 6.44 -11.95 12.07
C ARG A 94 7.26 -10.71 12.41
N PHE A 95 6.82 -9.53 11.99
CA PHE A 95 7.61 -8.29 12.09
C PHE A 95 7.04 -7.27 13.06
N GLY A 96 5.86 -7.51 13.60
CA GLY A 96 5.22 -6.57 14.50
C GLY A 96 4.66 -5.33 13.82
N VAL A 97 4.54 -5.35 12.47
CA VAL A 97 4.01 -4.22 11.73
C VAL A 97 2.49 -4.18 11.83
N THR A 98 1.93 -2.98 11.75
CA THR A 98 0.49 -2.77 11.60
C THR A 98 0.22 -2.16 10.24
N LEU A 99 -0.97 -2.41 9.71
CA LEU A 99 -1.38 -1.92 8.40
C LEU A 99 -2.65 -1.09 8.56
N ALA A 100 -2.56 0.18 8.16
CA ALA A 100 -3.71 1.08 8.14
C ALA A 100 -4.13 1.28 6.68
N ASN A 101 -5.42 1.15 6.40
CA ASN A 101 -5.94 1.23 5.04
C ASN A 101 -7.02 2.32 4.92
N GLY A 102 -7.04 2.96 3.76
CA GLY A 102 -8.12 3.85 3.38
C GLY A 102 -8.48 3.62 1.92
N LEU A 103 -9.75 3.76 1.59
CA LEU A 103 -10.24 3.65 0.22
C LEU A 103 -10.92 4.98 -0.14
N GLY A 104 -10.64 5.48 -1.32
CA GLY A 104 -11.21 6.76 -1.71
C GLY A 104 -11.06 7.08 -3.18
N THR A 105 -11.69 8.17 -3.58
CA THR A 105 -11.67 8.65 -4.95
C THR A 105 -10.59 9.72 -5.08
N PRO A 106 -9.56 9.50 -5.92
CA PRO A 106 -8.57 10.54 -6.18
C PRO A 106 -9.19 11.66 -7.03
N VAL A 107 -8.91 12.87 -6.64
CA VAL A 107 -9.38 14.05 -7.38
C VAL A 107 -8.17 14.86 -7.83
N PRO A 108 -7.89 14.91 -9.14
CA PRO A 108 -6.80 15.74 -9.63
C PRO A 108 -7.12 17.21 -9.40
N VAL A 109 -6.11 17.96 -9.03
CA VAL A 109 -6.22 19.40 -8.77
C VAL A 109 -5.38 20.14 -9.79
N GLU A 110 -6.00 21.11 -10.46
CA GLU A 110 -5.27 21.98 -11.38
C GLU A 110 -4.37 22.92 -10.57
N LEU A 111 -3.09 22.90 -10.89
CA LEU A 111 -2.13 23.74 -10.18
C LEU A 111 -2.07 25.13 -10.77
N THR A 112 -1.93 26.12 -9.91
CA THR A 112 -1.71 27.49 -10.35
C THR A 112 -0.22 27.63 -10.63
N VAL A 113 0.12 27.99 -11.87
CA VAL A 113 1.49 28.22 -12.27
C VAL A 113 1.69 29.71 -12.41
N GLU A 114 2.59 30.27 -11.61
CA GLU A 114 2.99 31.66 -11.75
C GLU A 114 4.24 31.71 -12.62
N GLY A 115 4.07 32.33 -13.77
CA GLY A 115 5.12 32.41 -14.77
C GLY A 115 6.27 33.28 -14.38
#